data_f73909866b5bc264ac41f2bdc77cf051
#
_entry.id   f73909866b5bc264ac41f2bdc77cf051
#
_cell.length_a   1.000
_cell.length_b   1.000
_cell.length_c   1.000
_cell.angle_alpha   90.00
_cell.angle_beta   90.00
_cell.angle_gamma   90.00
#
_symmetry.space_group_name_H-M   'P 1'
#
loop_
_entity.id
_entity.type
_entity.pdbx_description
1 polymer ?
#
loop_
_entity_poly.entity_id
_entity_poly.type
_entity_poly.pdbx_seq_one_letter_code
_entity_poly.pdbx_strand_id
1 'polypeptide(L)'
;MFALPFPPLLLLALLTLGPALAWADKADRSKPMTLESDQPCTVSLLKQTSVCSGNVVISQGTLQIRADRLELRETPQGYQVALALGSAAKPASYRQKRDGTDEFVEGQAQRIDYDSKVGTLRFEGAAVVRRLRGSAVADEIQGAVILWDSAAESFNVQGGAKTDSNPGGRVRAVITPRTPDDAAPAPSGAGTLKPSSSLGDRR
;
A
#
# COMPACT_ATOMS: atom_id res chain seq x y z
N MET A 1 -53.83 22.29 48.83
CA MET A 1 -53.63 21.25 47.80
C MET A 1 -53.09 21.97 46.56
N PHE A 2 -51.77 22.13 46.49
CA PHE A 2 -51.12 22.78 45.35
C PHE A 2 -50.24 21.77 44.64
N ALA A 3 -50.61 21.43 43.40
CA ALA A 3 -49.83 20.60 42.53
C ALA A 3 -48.88 21.49 41.73
N LEU A 4 -47.55 21.20 41.81
CA LEU A 4 -46.49 21.81 40.99
C LEU A 4 -46.31 20.95 39.75
N PRO A 5 -46.25 21.50 38.53
CA PRO A 5 -45.90 20.76 37.34
C PRO A 5 -44.39 20.63 37.18
N PHE A 6 -43.87 19.42 36.98
CA PHE A 6 -42.50 19.14 36.58
C PHE A 6 -42.29 19.50 35.08
N PRO A 7 -41.17 20.15 34.70
CA PRO A 7 -40.85 20.34 33.30
C PRO A 7 -40.23 19.06 32.69
N PRO A 8 -40.51 18.74 31.43
CA PRO A 8 -39.91 17.58 30.78
C PRO A 8 -38.44 17.84 30.46
N LEU A 9 -37.57 16.96 30.95
CA LEU A 9 -36.15 16.93 30.67
C LEU A 9 -35.93 16.57 29.21
N LEU A 10 -35.52 17.56 28.40
CA LEU A 10 -35.16 17.39 27.00
C LEU A 10 -33.78 16.70 26.97
N LEU A 11 -33.75 15.39 26.70
CA LEU A 11 -32.54 14.60 26.54
C LEU A 11 -31.92 14.94 25.16
N LEU A 12 -30.95 15.84 25.13
CA LEU A 12 -30.20 16.20 23.94
C LEU A 12 -29.18 15.08 23.64
N ALA A 13 -29.55 14.17 22.75
CA ALA A 13 -28.64 13.12 22.25
C ALA A 13 -27.56 13.77 21.38
N LEU A 14 -26.38 13.96 21.92
CA LEU A 14 -25.18 14.40 21.20
C LEU A 14 -24.70 13.22 20.34
N LEU A 15 -25.05 13.22 19.05
CA LEU A 15 -24.47 12.30 18.06
C LEU A 15 -23.01 12.72 17.81
N THR A 16 -22.07 12.07 18.48
CA THR A 16 -20.65 12.19 18.16
C THR A 16 -20.36 11.43 16.86
N LEU A 17 -20.35 12.15 15.72
CA LEU A 17 -19.71 11.63 14.51
C LEU A 17 -18.20 11.50 14.80
N GLY A 18 -17.78 10.29 15.15
CA GLY A 18 -16.36 9.96 15.21
C GLY A 18 -15.75 10.09 13.81
N PRO A 19 -14.50 10.57 13.68
CA PRO A 19 -13.83 10.57 12.38
C PRO A 19 -13.75 9.12 11.87
N ALA A 20 -14.33 8.86 10.72
CA ALA A 20 -14.10 7.63 9.98
C ALA A 20 -12.62 7.63 9.56
N LEU A 21 -11.78 6.94 10.32
CA LEU A 21 -10.40 6.67 9.92
C LEU A 21 -10.48 5.89 8.62
N ALA A 22 -10.11 6.53 7.52
CA ALA A 22 -10.05 5.94 6.21
C ALA A 22 -8.96 4.84 6.23
N TRP A 23 -9.41 3.60 6.21
CA TRP A 23 -8.58 2.41 6.16
C TRP A 23 -8.56 1.91 4.71
N ALA A 24 -7.83 2.58 3.88
CA ALA A 24 -7.86 2.36 2.44
C ALA A 24 -7.05 1.14 1.97
N ASP A 25 -5.92 0.83 2.59
CA ASP A 25 -5.07 -0.34 2.25
C ASP A 25 -5.76 -1.71 2.49
N LYS A 26 -6.95 -1.72 3.09
CA LYS A 26 -7.75 -2.92 3.35
C LYS A 26 -8.68 -3.31 2.21
N ALA A 27 -8.96 -2.41 1.26
CA ALA A 27 -9.93 -2.66 0.20
C ALA A 27 -9.49 -3.79 -0.75
N ASP A 28 -8.22 -3.88 -1.09
CA ASP A 28 -7.71 -4.96 -1.95
C ASP A 28 -7.63 -6.29 -1.21
N ARG A 29 -7.25 -6.30 0.06
CA ARG A 29 -7.14 -7.52 0.88
C ARG A 29 -8.46 -8.25 1.11
N SER A 30 -9.59 -7.54 1.02
CA SER A 30 -10.92 -8.13 1.13
C SER A 30 -11.42 -8.75 -0.18
N LYS A 31 -10.72 -8.55 -1.29
CA LYS A 31 -11.11 -9.10 -2.60
C LYS A 31 -10.59 -10.51 -2.78
N PRO A 32 -11.26 -11.33 -3.59
CA PRO A 32 -10.75 -12.65 -3.95
C PRO A 32 -9.37 -12.54 -4.59
N MET A 33 -8.47 -13.47 -4.24
CA MET A 33 -7.18 -13.63 -4.88
C MET A 33 -7.29 -14.66 -5.99
N THR A 34 -6.78 -14.33 -7.18
CA THR A 34 -6.64 -15.26 -8.31
C THR A 34 -5.18 -15.61 -8.51
N LEU A 35 -4.92 -16.87 -8.91
CA LEU A 35 -3.61 -17.40 -9.21
C LEU A 35 -3.68 -18.12 -10.56
N GLU A 36 -2.92 -17.66 -11.54
CA GLU A 36 -2.88 -18.18 -12.91
C GLU A 36 -1.45 -18.56 -13.28
N SER A 37 -1.27 -19.59 -14.12
CA SER A 37 0.04 -19.99 -14.64
C SER A 37 -0.09 -20.78 -15.94
N ASP A 38 0.95 -20.74 -16.78
CA ASP A 38 1.01 -21.50 -18.03
C ASP A 38 1.36 -22.97 -17.82
N GLN A 39 1.92 -23.32 -16.65
CA GLN A 39 2.31 -24.68 -16.29
C GLN A 39 1.50 -25.19 -15.09
N PRO A 40 1.46 -26.51 -14.86
CA PRO A 40 0.70 -27.07 -13.73
C PRO A 40 1.12 -26.50 -12.37
N CYS A 41 0.11 -26.21 -11.54
CA CYS A 41 0.29 -25.85 -10.15
C CYS A 41 0.07 -27.04 -9.22
N THR A 42 0.80 -27.07 -8.12
CA THR A 42 0.51 -27.94 -6.98
C THR A 42 -0.21 -27.13 -5.92
N VAL A 43 -1.45 -27.49 -5.62
CA VAL A 43 -2.25 -26.87 -4.56
C VAL A 43 -2.51 -27.88 -3.46
N SER A 44 -2.09 -27.56 -2.23
CA SER A 44 -2.30 -28.39 -1.03
C SER A 44 -3.27 -27.69 -0.09
N LEU A 45 -4.50 -28.15 -0.02
CA LEU A 45 -5.50 -27.63 0.90
C LEU A 45 -5.13 -27.89 2.36
N LEU A 46 -4.49 -29.03 2.64
CA LEU A 46 -4.05 -29.41 3.99
C LEU A 46 -2.94 -28.49 4.50
N LYS A 47 -1.98 -28.15 3.62
CA LYS A 47 -0.82 -27.28 3.98
C LYS A 47 -1.12 -25.81 3.71
N GLN A 48 -2.25 -25.49 3.10
CA GLN A 48 -2.61 -24.13 2.66
C GLN A 48 -1.49 -23.49 1.80
N THR A 49 -0.95 -24.27 0.85
CA THR A 49 0.15 -23.84 -0.02
C THR A 49 -0.20 -24.05 -1.48
N SER A 50 0.23 -23.13 -2.32
CA SER A 50 0.18 -23.26 -3.79
C SER A 50 1.55 -22.97 -4.37
N VAL A 51 2.02 -23.84 -5.25
CA VAL A 51 3.29 -23.69 -5.95
C VAL A 51 3.03 -23.79 -7.43
N CYS A 52 3.30 -22.70 -8.16
CA CYS A 52 3.08 -22.58 -9.59
C CYS A 52 4.37 -22.18 -10.31
N SER A 53 4.47 -22.53 -11.59
CA SER A 53 5.59 -22.15 -12.46
C SER A 53 5.07 -21.76 -13.85
N GLY A 54 5.89 -21.05 -14.61
CA GLY A 54 5.57 -20.61 -15.98
C GLY A 54 4.60 -19.43 -15.99
N ASN A 55 5.13 -18.22 -16.19
CA ASN A 55 4.35 -16.98 -16.31
C ASN A 55 3.27 -16.80 -15.23
N VAL A 56 3.62 -17.09 -14.00
CA VAL A 56 2.67 -17.04 -12.88
C VAL A 56 2.20 -15.61 -12.63
N VAL A 57 0.89 -15.44 -12.47
CA VAL A 57 0.26 -14.15 -12.12
C VAL A 57 -0.63 -14.36 -10.91
N ILE A 58 -0.38 -13.59 -9.85
CA ILE A 58 -1.33 -13.36 -8.75
C ILE A 58 -2.00 -12.01 -8.95
N SER A 59 -3.31 -11.96 -8.71
CA SER A 59 -4.07 -10.72 -8.70
C SER A 59 -5.02 -10.70 -7.50
N GLN A 60 -5.07 -9.56 -6.78
CA GLN A 60 -6.02 -9.30 -5.70
C GLN A 60 -6.39 -7.80 -5.70
N GLY A 61 -7.55 -7.47 -6.22
CA GLY A 61 -7.92 -6.07 -6.44
C GLY A 61 -6.99 -5.39 -7.44
N THR A 62 -6.27 -4.37 -7.01
CA THR A 62 -5.27 -3.67 -7.83
C THR A 62 -3.86 -4.25 -7.69
N LEU A 63 -3.65 -5.11 -6.67
CA LEU A 63 -2.40 -5.85 -6.49
C LEU A 63 -2.20 -6.84 -7.64
N GLN A 64 -1.03 -6.83 -8.24
CA GLN A 64 -0.59 -7.84 -9.21
C GLN A 64 0.88 -8.20 -8.96
N ILE A 65 1.17 -9.50 -8.88
CA ILE A 65 2.54 -10.05 -8.83
C ILE A 65 2.70 -10.99 -10.02
N ARG A 66 3.79 -10.86 -10.77
CA ARG A 66 4.16 -11.74 -11.89
C ARG A 66 5.53 -12.34 -11.63
N ALA A 67 5.71 -13.63 -11.96
CA ALA A 67 6.95 -14.33 -11.73
C ALA A 67 7.09 -15.55 -12.68
N ASP A 68 8.29 -16.09 -12.77
CA ASP A 68 8.49 -17.40 -13.46
C ASP A 68 8.07 -18.56 -12.54
N ARG A 69 8.28 -18.42 -11.23
CA ARG A 69 7.82 -19.35 -10.19
C ARG A 69 7.27 -18.57 -9.01
N LEU A 70 6.21 -19.09 -8.43
CA LEU A 70 5.57 -18.49 -7.28
C LEU A 70 5.15 -19.55 -6.26
N GLU A 71 5.46 -19.29 -5.00
CA GLU A 71 5.01 -20.05 -3.84
C GLU A 71 4.12 -19.15 -2.98
N LEU A 72 2.87 -19.52 -2.82
CA LEU A 72 1.89 -18.85 -1.99
C LEU A 72 1.56 -19.73 -0.79
N ARG A 73 1.54 -19.16 0.38
CA ARG A 73 1.10 -19.83 1.61
C ARG A 73 0.11 -18.94 2.35
N GLU A 74 -1.00 -19.52 2.77
CA GLU A 74 -1.91 -18.89 3.72
C GLU A 74 -1.55 -19.32 5.14
N THR A 75 -1.53 -18.35 6.06
CA THR A 75 -1.30 -18.63 7.49
C THR A 75 -2.62 -19.05 8.15
N PRO A 76 -2.58 -19.73 9.33
CA PRO A 76 -3.79 -20.10 10.07
C PRO A 76 -4.71 -18.90 10.42
N GLN A 77 -4.19 -17.68 10.40
CA GLN A 77 -4.93 -16.45 10.62
C GLN A 77 -5.49 -15.82 9.33
N GLY A 78 -5.35 -16.49 8.17
CA GLY A 78 -5.84 -16.02 6.88
C GLY A 78 -4.94 -14.99 6.18
N TYR A 79 -3.70 -14.79 6.64
CA TYR A 79 -2.75 -13.92 5.95
C TYR A 79 -2.00 -14.68 4.87
N GLN A 80 -1.67 -14.00 3.77
CA GLN A 80 -0.91 -14.57 2.68
C GLN A 80 0.55 -14.16 2.75
N VAL A 81 1.43 -15.14 2.53
CA VAL A 81 2.86 -14.95 2.32
C VAL A 81 3.21 -15.52 0.96
N ALA A 82 3.79 -14.70 0.09
CA ALA A 82 4.18 -15.14 -1.25
C ALA A 82 5.67 -14.94 -1.48
N LEU A 83 6.27 -15.91 -2.16
CA LEU A 83 7.62 -15.84 -2.71
C LEU A 83 7.52 -15.91 -4.22
N ALA A 84 7.87 -14.82 -4.89
CA ALA A 84 7.91 -14.71 -6.35
C ALA A 84 9.35 -14.70 -6.83
N LEU A 85 9.68 -15.60 -7.74
CA LEU A 85 11.01 -15.76 -8.30
C LEU A 85 10.99 -15.50 -9.80
N GLY A 86 11.89 -14.64 -10.23
CA GLY A 86 12.24 -14.41 -11.63
C GLY A 86 13.73 -14.65 -11.87
N SER A 87 14.23 -14.12 -12.95
CA SER A 87 15.64 -14.17 -13.32
C SER A 87 16.17 -12.78 -13.62
N ALA A 88 17.46 -12.66 -13.90
CA ALA A 88 18.03 -11.40 -14.34
C ALA A 88 17.46 -10.93 -15.69
N ALA A 89 17.13 -11.88 -16.59
CA ALA A 89 16.57 -11.58 -17.91
C ALA A 89 15.06 -11.32 -17.85
N LYS A 90 14.36 -11.92 -16.88
CA LYS A 90 12.92 -11.81 -16.67
C LYS A 90 12.65 -11.69 -15.17
N PRO A 91 12.82 -10.50 -14.58
CA PRO A 91 12.60 -10.30 -13.15
C PRO A 91 11.14 -10.51 -12.77
N ALA A 92 10.91 -10.94 -11.54
CA ALA A 92 9.60 -10.88 -10.94
C ALA A 92 9.17 -9.42 -10.80
N SER A 93 7.86 -9.17 -10.91
CA SER A 93 7.31 -7.82 -10.85
C SER A 93 6.12 -7.74 -9.90
N TYR A 94 5.94 -6.59 -9.34
CA TYR A 94 4.85 -6.20 -8.47
C TYR A 94 4.27 -4.88 -8.95
N ARG A 95 2.94 -4.74 -8.84
CA ARG A 95 2.22 -3.49 -9.06
C ARG A 95 1.01 -3.42 -8.14
N GLN A 96 0.78 -2.27 -7.51
CA GLN A 96 -0.43 -1.99 -6.74
C GLN A 96 -0.74 -0.50 -6.75
N LYS A 97 -2.03 -0.16 -6.78
CA LYS A 97 -2.49 1.22 -6.62
C LYS A 97 -2.32 1.64 -5.17
N ARG A 98 -1.81 2.84 -4.94
CA ARG A 98 -1.79 3.46 -3.62
C ARG A 98 -3.18 3.93 -3.24
N ASP A 99 -3.48 3.79 -1.97
CA ASP A 99 -4.77 4.15 -1.44
C ASP A 99 -5.04 5.66 -1.48
N GLY A 100 -6.29 6.02 -1.79
CA GLY A 100 -6.72 7.42 -1.80
C GLY A 100 -6.08 8.31 -2.87
N THR A 101 -5.26 7.71 -3.78
CA THR A 101 -4.55 8.46 -4.83
C THR A 101 -4.72 7.80 -6.20
N ASP A 102 -4.32 8.51 -7.27
CA ASP A 102 -4.17 7.92 -8.61
C ASP A 102 -2.72 7.53 -8.90
N GLU A 103 -2.02 7.08 -7.87
CA GLU A 103 -0.63 6.67 -7.96
C GLU A 103 -0.52 5.14 -7.84
N PHE A 104 0.51 4.59 -8.48
CA PHE A 104 0.86 3.17 -8.38
C PHE A 104 2.28 3.04 -7.83
N VAL A 105 2.50 1.96 -7.07
CA VAL A 105 3.84 1.46 -6.78
C VAL A 105 4.09 0.26 -7.66
N GLU A 106 5.19 0.28 -8.39
CA GLU A 106 5.71 -0.83 -9.18
C GLU A 106 7.09 -1.24 -8.67
N GLY A 107 7.35 -2.54 -8.62
CA GLY A 107 8.65 -3.06 -8.25
C GLY A 107 9.07 -4.21 -9.15
N GLN A 108 10.38 -4.36 -9.37
CA GLN A 108 10.99 -5.47 -10.09
C GLN A 108 12.24 -5.94 -9.34
N ALA A 109 12.42 -7.26 -9.26
CA ALA A 109 13.61 -7.88 -8.70
C ALA A 109 13.73 -9.34 -9.14
N GLN A 110 14.85 -9.99 -8.92
CA GLN A 110 14.97 -11.42 -9.14
C GLN A 110 14.14 -12.23 -8.15
N ARG A 111 13.94 -11.68 -6.95
CA ARG A 111 13.11 -12.24 -5.89
C ARG A 111 12.24 -11.16 -5.25
N ILE A 112 10.97 -11.48 -5.04
CA ILE A 112 10.04 -10.65 -4.27
C ILE A 112 9.41 -11.50 -3.18
N ASP A 113 9.57 -11.11 -1.91
CA ASP A 113 8.85 -11.67 -0.79
C ASP A 113 7.73 -10.70 -0.39
N TYR A 114 6.50 -11.21 -0.30
CA TYR A 114 5.32 -10.47 0.11
C TYR A 114 4.75 -11.04 1.40
N ASP A 115 4.45 -10.19 2.37
CA ASP A 115 3.76 -10.56 3.61
C ASP A 115 2.56 -9.64 3.82
N SER A 116 1.35 -10.20 3.68
CA SER A 116 0.11 -9.43 3.83
C SER A 116 -0.22 -9.07 5.27
N LYS A 117 0.35 -9.77 6.27
CA LYS A 117 0.09 -9.48 7.69
C LYS A 117 0.66 -8.14 8.11
N VAL A 118 1.90 -7.90 7.73
CA VAL A 118 2.62 -6.67 8.05
C VAL A 118 2.60 -5.65 6.91
N GLY A 119 2.11 -6.04 5.72
CA GLY A 119 2.04 -5.17 4.55
C GLY A 119 3.40 -4.83 3.95
N THR A 120 4.36 -5.77 4.00
CA THR A 120 5.70 -5.54 3.50
C THR A 120 5.98 -6.30 2.21
N LEU A 121 6.80 -5.67 1.36
CA LEU A 121 7.42 -6.30 0.20
C LEU A 121 8.94 -6.11 0.26
N ARG A 122 9.66 -7.22 0.12
CA ARG A 122 11.11 -7.23 -0.02
C ARG A 122 11.49 -7.60 -1.44
N PHE A 123 12.14 -6.68 -2.12
CA PHE A 123 12.70 -6.87 -3.45
C PHE A 123 14.19 -7.16 -3.33
N GLU A 124 14.69 -8.24 -3.91
CA GLU A 124 16.07 -8.65 -3.81
C GLU A 124 16.63 -9.08 -5.18
N GLY A 125 17.85 -8.66 -5.48
CA GLY A 125 18.54 -8.91 -6.74
C GLY A 125 18.17 -7.91 -7.83
N ALA A 126 19.06 -6.92 -8.08
CA ALA A 126 18.87 -5.82 -9.03
C ALA A 126 17.49 -5.14 -8.87
N ALA A 127 17.14 -4.83 -7.62
CA ALA A 127 15.84 -4.30 -7.26
C ALA A 127 15.65 -2.87 -7.80
N VAL A 128 14.49 -2.63 -8.41
CA VAL A 128 14.02 -1.32 -8.85
C VAL A 128 12.59 -1.14 -8.40
N VAL A 129 12.30 -0.04 -7.72
CA VAL A 129 10.92 0.34 -7.35
C VAL A 129 10.63 1.72 -7.87
N ARG A 130 9.43 1.90 -8.44
CA ARG A 130 8.95 3.15 -9.01
C ARG A 130 7.61 3.53 -8.38
N ARG A 131 7.44 4.81 -8.16
CA ARG A 131 6.13 5.40 -7.94
C ARG A 131 5.68 6.06 -9.24
N LEU A 132 4.49 5.71 -9.69
CA LEU A 132 3.88 6.25 -10.90
C LEU A 132 2.76 7.20 -10.52
N ARG A 133 2.63 8.29 -11.28
CA ARG A 133 1.49 9.21 -11.27
C ARG A 133 0.80 9.11 -12.61
N GLY A 134 -0.36 8.47 -12.65
CA GLY A 134 -0.93 8.00 -13.91
C GLY A 134 0.04 7.03 -14.62
N SER A 135 0.52 7.38 -15.81
CA SER A 135 1.52 6.61 -16.56
C SER A 135 2.97 7.13 -16.39
N ALA A 136 3.17 8.28 -15.74
CA ALA A 136 4.48 8.90 -15.61
C ALA A 136 5.22 8.39 -14.37
N VAL A 137 6.52 8.10 -14.50
CA VAL A 137 7.39 7.79 -13.37
C VAL A 137 7.63 9.06 -12.58
N ALA A 138 7.13 9.11 -11.34
CA ALA A 138 7.35 10.19 -10.41
C ALA A 138 8.64 10.01 -9.61
N ASP A 139 8.86 8.80 -9.07
CA ASP A 139 10.09 8.48 -8.34
C ASP A 139 10.63 7.12 -8.78
N GLU A 140 11.94 6.93 -8.69
CA GLU A 140 12.60 5.65 -8.94
C GLU A 140 13.68 5.42 -7.89
N ILE A 141 13.69 4.23 -7.32
CA ILE A 141 14.68 3.78 -6.34
C ILE A 141 15.30 2.49 -6.85
N GLN A 142 16.64 2.39 -6.80
CA GLN A 142 17.40 1.23 -7.20
C GLN A 142 18.35 0.80 -6.08
N GLY A 143 18.48 -0.51 -5.89
CA GLY A 143 19.37 -1.09 -4.88
C GLY A 143 19.55 -2.59 -5.06
N ALA A 144 20.33 -3.21 -4.18
CA ALA A 144 20.42 -4.68 -4.13
C ALA A 144 19.23 -5.27 -3.42
N VAL A 145 18.79 -4.60 -2.35
CA VAL A 145 17.58 -4.95 -1.58
C VAL A 145 16.79 -3.68 -1.32
N ILE A 146 15.48 -3.74 -1.59
CA ILE A 146 14.54 -2.69 -1.24
C ILE A 146 13.43 -3.32 -0.42
N LEU A 147 13.21 -2.83 0.80
CA LEU A 147 12.07 -3.16 1.62
C LEU A 147 11.04 -2.03 1.53
N TRP A 148 9.86 -2.34 1.04
CA TRP A 148 8.70 -1.46 1.02
C TRP A 148 7.77 -1.83 2.19
N ASP A 149 7.43 -0.85 3.02
CA ASP A 149 6.40 -0.93 4.05
C ASP A 149 5.20 -0.11 3.59
N SER A 150 4.10 -0.79 3.24
CA SER A 150 2.90 -0.14 2.72
C SER A 150 2.13 0.63 3.80
N ALA A 151 2.24 0.21 5.07
CA ALA A 151 1.57 0.88 6.18
C ALA A 151 2.28 2.19 6.58
N ALA A 152 3.61 2.18 6.57
CA ALA A 152 4.43 3.36 6.84
C ALA A 152 4.69 4.19 5.58
N GLU A 153 4.31 3.71 4.39
CA GLU A 153 4.63 4.30 3.08
C GLU A 153 6.12 4.63 2.93
N SER A 154 6.99 3.76 3.39
CA SER A 154 8.42 3.99 3.47
C SER A 154 9.25 2.91 2.77
N PHE A 155 10.40 3.33 2.24
CA PHE A 155 11.38 2.45 1.64
C PHE A 155 12.66 2.40 2.47
N ASN A 156 13.12 1.19 2.79
CA ASN A 156 14.48 0.96 3.28
C ASN A 156 15.28 0.33 2.14
N VAL A 157 16.41 0.92 1.78
CA VAL A 157 17.17 0.54 0.59
C VAL A 157 18.61 0.21 0.97
N GLN A 158 19.07 -0.95 0.53
CA GLN A 158 20.44 -1.39 0.73
C GLN A 158 21.18 -1.46 -0.62
N GLY A 159 22.38 -0.92 -0.67
CA GLY A 159 23.31 -1.13 -1.75
C GLY A 159 23.83 -2.57 -1.76
N GLY A 160 24.47 -2.97 -2.82
CA GLY A 160 24.96 -4.33 -2.99
C GLY A 160 26.34 -4.40 -3.62
N ALA A 161 26.68 -5.59 -4.11
CA ALA A 161 27.89 -5.79 -4.87
C ALA A 161 27.95 -4.87 -6.10
N LYS A 162 29.15 -4.49 -6.50
CA LYS A 162 29.38 -3.76 -7.75
C LYS A 162 28.96 -4.62 -8.93
N THR A 163 28.22 -4.02 -9.85
CA THR A 163 27.79 -4.65 -11.11
C THR A 163 28.11 -3.70 -12.26
N ASP A 164 28.07 -4.18 -13.50
CA ASP A 164 28.31 -3.33 -14.68
C ASP A 164 27.30 -2.18 -14.76
N SER A 165 26.03 -2.41 -14.35
CA SER A 165 24.98 -1.40 -14.29
C SER A 165 25.05 -0.51 -13.03
N ASN A 166 25.76 -0.96 -11.99
CA ASN A 166 26.01 -0.22 -10.75
C ASN A 166 27.42 -0.47 -10.23
N PRO A 167 28.45 0.13 -10.87
CA PRO A 167 29.86 -0.12 -10.54
C PRO A 167 30.24 0.25 -9.10
N GLY A 168 29.48 1.14 -8.48
CA GLY A 168 29.67 1.55 -7.08
C GLY A 168 28.97 0.68 -6.04
N GLY A 169 28.07 -0.23 -6.46
CA GLY A 169 27.18 -0.94 -5.54
C GLY A 169 26.26 -0.01 -4.72
N ARG A 170 26.07 1.22 -5.19
CA ARG A 170 25.39 2.30 -4.47
C ARG A 170 23.87 2.22 -4.61
N VAL A 171 23.17 2.71 -3.61
CA VAL A 171 21.76 3.06 -3.73
C VAL A 171 21.61 4.27 -4.64
N ARG A 172 20.61 4.22 -5.54
CA ARG A 172 20.24 5.36 -6.37
C ARG A 172 18.76 5.67 -6.14
N ALA A 173 18.44 6.93 -5.87
CA ALA A 173 17.08 7.43 -5.81
C ALA A 173 16.94 8.68 -6.69
N VAL A 174 15.91 8.71 -7.50
CA VAL A 174 15.47 9.88 -8.27
C VAL A 174 14.09 10.25 -7.76
N ILE A 175 13.96 11.48 -7.27
CA ILE A 175 12.72 11.99 -6.67
C ILE A 175 12.31 13.21 -7.47
N THR A 176 11.09 13.18 -8.00
CA THR A 176 10.53 14.30 -8.77
C THR A 176 9.81 15.26 -7.83
N PRO A 177 10.11 16.55 -7.83
CA PRO A 177 9.39 17.54 -7.06
C PRO A 177 7.87 17.48 -7.34
N ARG A 178 7.07 17.66 -6.32
CA ARG A 178 5.61 17.82 -6.48
C ARG A 178 5.34 19.26 -6.94
N THR A 179 4.52 19.40 -7.98
CA THR A 179 3.96 20.71 -8.33
C THR A 179 2.75 21.00 -7.44
N PRO A 180 2.39 22.29 -7.22
CA PRO A 180 1.19 22.64 -6.45
C PRO A 180 -0.10 21.96 -6.95
N ASP A 181 -0.19 21.69 -8.26
CA ASP A 181 -1.33 21.01 -8.88
C ASP A 181 -1.40 19.49 -8.55
N ASP A 182 -0.30 18.92 -8.08
CA ASP A 182 -0.22 17.53 -7.62
C ASP A 182 -0.64 17.35 -6.15
N ALA A 183 -0.92 18.43 -5.44
CA ALA A 183 -1.43 18.36 -4.08
C ALA A 183 -2.85 17.79 -4.12
N ALA A 184 -3.11 16.74 -3.31
CA ALA A 184 -4.47 16.28 -3.11
C ALA A 184 -5.35 17.48 -2.72
N PRO A 185 -6.59 17.61 -3.25
CA PRO A 185 -7.46 18.71 -2.89
C PRO A 185 -7.54 18.79 -1.37
N ALA A 186 -7.19 19.96 -0.83
CA ALA A 186 -7.29 20.21 0.61
C ALA A 186 -8.73 19.90 1.03
N PRO A 187 -8.96 19.26 2.19
CA PRO A 187 -10.30 18.97 2.66
C PRO A 187 -11.08 20.30 2.69
N SER A 188 -12.11 20.38 1.85
CA SER A 188 -13.01 21.54 1.74
C SER A 188 -13.83 21.64 3.03
N GLY A 189 -13.25 22.21 4.10
CA GLY A 189 -13.85 22.24 5.41
C GLY A 189 -13.23 23.28 6.37
N ALA A 190 -12.35 24.16 5.89
CA ALA A 190 -11.96 25.32 6.68
C ALA A 190 -13.13 26.31 6.69
N GLY A 191 -14.09 26.07 7.57
CA GLY A 191 -15.11 27.06 7.90
C GLY A 191 -14.41 28.37 8.29
N THR A 192 -14.70 29.42 7.53
CA THR A 192 -14.30 30.80 7.84
C THR A 192 -14.76 31.12 9.28
N LEU A 193 -13.81 31.18 10.21
CA LEU A 193 -14.08 31.67 11.56
C LEU A 193 -14.53 33.12 11.43
N LYS A 194 -15.82 33.39 11.68
CA LYS A 194 -16.32 34.75 11.82
C LYS A 194 -15.70 35.35 13.08
N PRO A 195 -15.09 36.55 13.04
CA PRO A 195 -14.61 37.19 14.23
C PRO A 195 -15.80 37.48 15.16
N SER A 196 -15.71 37.03 16.40
CA SER A 196 -16.68 37.37 17.46
C SER A 196 -16.53 38.81 17.84
N SER A 197 -17.52 39.65 17.50
CA SER A 197 -17.59 41.05 17.87
C SER A 197 -18.48 41.27 19.09
N SER A 198 -18.16 40.61 20.21
CA SER A 198 -18.82 40.95 21.50
C SER A 198 -17.84 40.88 22.67
N LEU A 199 -17.02 41.92 22.77
CA LEU A 199 -16.51 42.37 24.06
C LEU A 199 -17.40 43.53 24.55
N GLY A 200 -18.47 43.18 25.26
CA GLY A 200 -19.31 44.12 25.94
C GLY A 200 -18.55 44.80 27.04
N ASP A 201 -18.51 46.12 26.90
CA ASP A 201 -18.04 47.10 27.89
C ASP A 201 -18.87 46.91 29.17
N ARG A 202 -18.22 46.64 30.30
CA ARG A 202 -18.80 46.74 31.64
C ARG A 202 -18.11 47.87 32.38
N ARG A 203 -18.82 48.97 32.48
CA ARG A 203 -18.65 49.95 33.54
C ARG A 203 -19.21 49.40 34.84
#